data_8ee4a1d44006bf19777b250abf01dc50
#
_entry.id   8ee4a1d44006bf19777b250abf01dc50
#
_cell.length_a   1.000
_cell.length_b   1.000
_cell.length_c   1.000
_cell.angle_alpha   90.00
_cell.angle_beta   90.00
_cell.angle_gamma   90.00
#
_symmetry.space_group_name_H-M   'P 1'
#
loop_
_entity.id
_entity.type
_entity.pdbx_description
1 polymer ?
#
loop_
_entity_poly.entity_id
_entity_poly.type
_entity_poly.pdbx_seq_one_letter_code
_entity_poly.pdbx_strand_id
1 'polypeptide(L)'
;MNVPQIGIFAQGTIAHEFVELDLRPDVDLALATAALSRLRAPAVSAGGVNLVIAFGAELWRSIAPEHAPSDLAPFAPIGRPGGHHAPATQHDFWMWISSSSRDVVFEHARAAVKELESVATVATDQDCFVHRDSRDLLGFIDGTANPMTHEAPAAVLIPDDQPGAGGSHVLVMRWVHDLAAFEALPVEEQQRVFGRTKLTSNELEGEAKPPTAHIARVEIADDSGDELPVYRRSVPYGTLAEHGLQFIAFSADRARVDRMLARMFGLDADGLHDRLTDFSRPVTGAFYFAPPLSLLVELADRWGAIEVGEPPPGAAES
;
A
#
# COMPACT_ATOMS: atom_id res chain seq x y z
N MET A 1 -17.46 -7.33 -16.81
CA MET A 1 -16.56 -8.06 -15.89
C MET A 1 -15.45 -7.10 -15.50
N ASN A 2 -15.30 -6.82 -14.23
CA ASN A 2 -14.26 -5.95 -13.71
C ASN A 2 -12.91 -6.65 -13.78
N VAL A 3 -11.95 -6.07 -14.52
CA VAL A 3 -10.58 -6.60 -14.62
C VAL A 3 -9.72 -5.83 -13.59
N PRO A 4 -9.16 -6.50 -12.59
CA PRO A 4 -8.34 -5.81 -11.58
C PRO A 4 -7.00 -5.36 -12.17
N GLN A 5 -6.30 -4.49 -11.45
CA GLN A 5 -4.91 -4.16 -11.75
C GLN A 5 -4.02 -5.38 -11.42
N ILE A 6 -3.50 -6.04 -12.46
CA ILE A 6 -2.77 -7.32 -12.33
C ILE A 6 -1.51 -7.17 -11.46
N GLY A 7 -0.90 -5.99 -11.44
CA GLY A 7 0.27 -5.69 -10.59
C GLY A 7 0.06 -5.97 -9.10
N ILE A 8 -1.19 -5.91 -8.60
CA ILE A 8 -1.52 -6.26 -7.22
C ILE A 8 -1.13 -7.71 -6.90
N PHE A 9 -1.32 -8.61 -7.86
CA PHE A 9 -1.10 -10.07 -7.72
C PHE A 9 0.22 -10.54 -8.32
N ALA A 10 1.01 -9.65 -8.94
CA ALA A 10 2.26 -10.01 -9.59
C ALA A 10 3.27 -10.59 -8.58
N GLN A 11 3.88 -11.73 -8.91
CA GLN A 11 4.87 -12.41 -8.09
C GLN A 11 6.24 -12.37 -8.77
N GLY A 12 7.32 -12.59 -7.98
CA GLY A 12 8.68 -12.73 -8.51
C GLY A 12 9.38 -11.41 -8.87
N THR A 13 8.78 -10.27 -8.57
CA THR A 13 9.44 -8.97 -8.67
C THR A 13 10.39 -8.76 -7.49
N ILE A 14 11.57 -8.21 -7.73
CA ILE A 14 12.61 -8.02 -6.70
C ILE A 14 13.00 -6.57 -6.46
N ALA A 15 12.64 -5.67 -7.36
CA ALA A 15 12.82 -4.24 -7.27
C ALA A 15 11.47 -3.53 -7.30
N HIS A 16 11.30 -2.55 -6.44
CA HIS A 16 10.04 -1.83 -6.26
C HIS A 16 10.31 -0.34 -6.05
N GLU A 17 9.42 0.51 -6.59
CA GLU A 17 9.38 1.94 -6.33
C GLU A 17 7.96 2.31 -5.94
N PHE A 18 7.82 3.03 -4.84
CA PHE A 18 6.56 3.58 -4.35
C PHE A 18 6.63 5.09 -4.38
N VAL A 19 5.68 5.70 -5.08
CA VAL A 19 5.64 7.14 -5.26
C VAL A 19 4.30 7.67 -4.80
N GLU A 20 4.32 8.67 -3.90
CA GLU A 20 3.15 9.43 -3.50
C GLU A 20 3.25 10.84 -4.07
N LEU A 21 2.15 11.35 -4.62
CA LEU A 21 2.10 12.65 -5.27
C LEU A 21 0.92 13.47 -4.74
N ASP A 22 1.14 14.78 -4.68
CA ASP A 22 0.09 15.77 -4.47
C ASP A 22 -0.18 16.55 -5.75
N LEU A 23 -1.43 16.83 -6.04
CA LEU A 23 -1.81 17.75 -7.11
C LEU A 23 -1.24 19.15 -6.79
N ARG A 24 -0.82 19.85 -7.82
CA ARG A 24 -0.42 21.24 -7.66
C ARG A 24 -1.60 22.08 -7.18
N PRO A 25 -1.36 23.06 -6.29
CA PRO A 25 -2.42 24.01 -5.92
C PRO A 25 -3.08 24.61 -7.16
N ASP A 26 -4.41 24.72 -7.13
CA ASP A 26 -5.23 25.33 -8.17
C ASP A 26 -5.15 24.65 -9.55
N VAL A 27 -4.65 23.42 -9.64
CA VAL A 27 -4.66 22.67 -10.92
C VAL A 27 -6.09 22.39 -11.36
N ASP A 28 -6.35 22.60 -12.65
CA ASP A 28 -7.62 22.20 -13.24
C ASP A 28 -7.74 20.67 -13.26
N LEU A 29 -8.83 20.14 -12.70
CA LEU A 29 -9.09 18.71 -12.68
C LEU A 29 -9.15 18.08 -14.08
N ALA A 30 -9.57 18.84 -15.12
CA ALA A 30 -9.54 18.35 -16.48
C ALA A 30 -8.11 18.14 -16.97
N LEU A 31 -7.18 19.05 -16.63
CA LEU A 31 -5.75 18.86 -16.92
C LEU A 31 -5.16 17.69 -16.15
N ALA A 32 -5.52 17.55 -14.86
CA ALA A 32 -5.04 16.44 -14.03
C ALA A 32 -5.52 15.09 -14.58
N THR A 33 -6.80 14.96 -14.92
CA THR A 33 -7.36 13.72 -15.50
C THR A 33 -6.80 13.43 -16.88
N ALA A 34 -6.57 14.44 -17.73
CA ALA A 34 -5.89 14.26 -19.00
C ALA A 34 -4.45 13.79 -18.86
N ALA A 35 -3.71 14.24 -17.83
CA ALA A 35 -2.38 13.74 -17.52
C ALA A 35 -2.44 12.28 -17.00
N LEU A 36 -3.35 11.99 -16.06
CA LEU A 36 -3.58 10.64 -15.54
C LEU A 36 -3.97 9.64 -16.64
N SER A 37 -4.73 10.09 -17.66
CA SER A 37 -5.12 9.25 -18.81
C SER A 37 -3.94 8.78 -19.66
N ARG A 38 -2.77 9.41 -19.55
CA ARG A 38 -1.55 9.03 -20.26
C ARG A 38 -0.71 7.99 -19.51
N LEU A 39 -0.97 7.78 -18.23
CA LEU A 39 -0.30 6.71 -17.48
C LEU A 39 -0.69 5.34 -18.06
N ARG A 40 0.28 4.55 -18.40
CA ARG A 40 0.07 3.20 -18.97
C ARG A 40 0.97 2.21 -18.27
N ALA A 41 0.37 1.09 -17.86
CA ALA A 41 1.15 -0.10 -17.60
C ALA A 41 1.79 -0.56 -18.92
N PRO A 42 3.07 -0.95 -18.92
CA PRO A 42 3.72 -1.44 -20.12
C PRO A 42 2.94 -2.61 -20.71
N ALA A 43 2.55 -2.50 -21.98
CA ALA A 43 1.78 -3.55 -22.69
C ALA A 43 2.61 -4.82 -22.89
N VAL A 44 3.92 -4.65 -23.07
CA VAL A 44 4.90 -5.74 -23.18
C VAL A 44 6.17 -5.27 -22.47
N SER A 45 6.66 -6.05 -21.52
CA SER A 45 7.93 -5.73 -20.88
C SER A 45 8.87 -6.93 -20.94
N ALA A 46 10.09 -6.67 -21.37
CA ALA A 46 11.17 -7.67 -21.32
C ALA A 46 11.57 -8.03 -19.87
N GLY A 47 11.18 -7.23 -18.90
CA GLY A 47 11.51 -7.41 -17.49
C GLY A 47 10.30 -7.62 -16.56
N GLY A 48 9.10 -7.81 -17.11
CA GLY A 48 7.88 -7.99 -16.30
C GLY A 48 7.56 -6.78 -15.42
N VAL A 49 7.54 -5.55 -15.99
CA VAL A 49 7.17 -4.34 -15.26
C VAL A 49 5.69 -4.35 -14.95
N ASN A 50 5.35 -4.10 -13.70
CA ASN A 50 4.01 -3.89 -13.23
C ASN A 50 3.85 -2.45 -12.74
N LEU A 51 2.69 -1.87 -13.00
CA LEU A 51 2.25 -0.58 -12.46
C LEU A 51 0.91 -0.79 -11.77
N VAL A 52 0.81 -0.36 -10.52
CA VAL A 52 -0.45 -0.21 -9.78
C VAL A 52 -0.61 1.26 -9.45
N ILE A 53 -1.80 1.81 -9.70
CA ILE A 53 -2.14 3.18 -9.35
C ILE A 53 -3.34 3.22 -8.42
N ALA A 54 -3.31 4.13 -7.46
CA ALA A 54 -4.39 4.30 -6.51
C ALA A 54 -4.55 5.78 -6.13
N PHE A 55 -5.75 6.14 -5.71
CA PHE A 55 -6.17 7.52 -5.50
C PHE A 55 -6.60 7.75 -4.06
N GLY A 56 -6.21 8.87 -3.50
CA GLY A 56 -6.74 9.37 -2.23
C GLY A 56 -8.25 9.64 -2.35
N ALA A 57 -8.93 9.56 -1.22
CA ALA A 57 -10.39 9.65 -1.17
C ALA A 57 -10.96 10.93 -1.78
N GLU A 58 -10.32 12.07 -1.52
CA GLU A 58 -10.77 13.37 -2.01
C GLU A 58 -10.62 13.49 -3.52
N LEU A 59 -9.44 13.13 -4.04
CA LEU A 59 -9.19 13.14 -5.47
C LEU A 59 -10.13 12.18 -6.20
N TRP A 60 -10.28 10.92 -5.72
CA TRP A 60 -11.13 9.95 -6.40
C TRP A 60 -12.58 10.39 -6.46
N ARG A 61 -13.13 10.95 -5.38
CA ARG A 61 -14.49 11.50 -5.35
C ARG A 61 -14.67 12.70 -6.27
N SER A 62 -13.61 13.45 -6.54
CA SER A 62 -13.67 14.61 -7.45
C SER A 62 -13.66 14.20 -8.92
N ILE A 63 -12.98 13.10 -9.27
CA ILE A 63 -12.80 12.67 -10.67
C ILE A 63 -13.71 11.53 -11.12
N ALA A 64 -14.20 10.71 -10.17
CA ALA A 64 -15.04 9.54 -10.44
C ALA A 64 -15.98 9.22 -9.25
N PRO A 65 -16.84 10.17 -8.81
CA PRO A 65 -17.66 10.02 -7.60
C PRO A 65 -18.61 8.80 -7.65
N GLU A 66 -19.11 8.46 -8.83
CA GLU A 66 -20.04 7.34 -9.04
C GLU A 66 -19.39 5.96 -8.82
N HIS A 67 -18.06 5.91 -8.80
CA HIS A 67 -17.27 4.69 -8.62
C HIS A 67 -16.55 4.64 -7.28
N ALA A 68 -16.83 5.59 -6.37
CA ALA A 68 -16.17 5.64 -5.08
C ALA A 68 -16.78 4.62 -4.10
N PRO A 69 -15.96 3.76 -3.46
CA PRO A 69 -16.42 2.94 -2.35
C PRO A 69 -17.10 3.80 -1.28
N SER A 70 -18.17 3.28 -0.66
CA SER A 70 -18.96 4.04 0.32
C SER A 70 -18.16 4.39 1.59
N ASP A 71 -17.21 3.55 1.96
CA ASP A 71 -16.33 3.65 3.13
C ASP A 71 -14.96 4.28 2.81
N LEU A 72 -14.76 4.74 1.56
CA LEU A 72 -13.51 5.39 1.16
C LEU A 72 -13.32 6.70 1.97
N ALA A 73 -12.25 6.78 2.73
CA ALA A 73 -11.88 7.96 3.50
C ALA A 73 -10.34 8.03 3.65
N PRO A 74 -9.77 9.20 3.88
CA PRO A 74 -8.35 9.32 4.16
C PRO A 74 -7.96 8.57 5.44
N PHE A 75 -6.66 8.31 5.60
CA PHE A 75 -6.13 7.75 6.84
C PHE A 75 -6.29 8.76 7.98
N ALA A 76 -6.78 8.30 9.11
CA ALA A 76 -6.79 9.07 10.34
C ALA A 76 -5.67 8.58 11.28
N PRO A 77 -4.97 9.48 12.00
CA PRO A 77 -3.97 9.05 12.97
C PRO A 77 -4.56 8.03 13.93
N ILE A 78 -3.82 6.94 14.19
CA ILE A 78 -4.27 5.86 15.06
C ILE A 78 -3.27 5.63 16.19
N GLY A 79 -3.77 5.25 17.39
CA GLY A 79 -2.97 5.00 18.56
C GLY A 79 -3.10 6.10 19.61
N ARG A 80 -2.20 6.08 20.62
CA ARG A 80 -2.26 7.02 21.74
C ARG A 80 -1.12 8.02 21.65
N PRO A 81 -1.38 9.34 21.81
CA PRO A 81 -0.32 10.34 21.89
C PRO A 81 0.69 10.01 23.00
N GLY A 82 1.97 10.04 22.67
CA GLY A 82 3.05 9.67 23.59
C GLY A 82 3.29 8.18 23.78
N GLY A 83 2.51 7.33 23.10
CA GLY A 83 2.68 5.87 23.04
C GLY A 83 2.84 5.38 21.60
N HIS A 84 2.46 4.13 21.35
CA HIS A 84 2.45 3.56 20.00
C HIS A 84 1.36 4.24 19.17
N HIS A 85 1.73 4.85 18.06
CA HIS A 85 0.80 5.55 17.17
C HIS A 85 1.33 5.58 15.73
N ALA A 86 0.42 5.70 14.76
CA ALA A 86 0.72 5.98 13.38
C ALA A 86 0.21 7.38 12.99
N PRO A 87 1.04 8.23 12.37
CA PRO A 87 0.61 9.52 11.83
C PRO A 87 -0.22 9.33 10.57
N ALA A 88 -1.04 10.33 10.22
CA ALA A 88 -1.64 10.46 8.90
C ALA A 88 -0.71 11.33 8.02
N THR A 89 -0.38 10.79 6.86
CA THR A 89 0.41 11.47 5.82
C THR A 89 -0.25 11.23 4.46
N GLN A 90 -1.54 11.50 4.38
CA GLN A 90 -2.34 11.24 3.20
C GLN A 90 -1.92 12.15 2.05
N HIS A 91 -1.71 11.55 0.86
CA HIS A 91 -1.46 12.23 -0.41
C HIS A 91 -2.59 11.95 -1.40
N ASP A 92 -2.60 12.68 -2.53
CA ASP A 92 -3.69 12.61 -3.52
C ASP A 92 -3.61 11.37 -4.38
N PHE A 93 -2.39 10.92 -4.72
CA PHE A 93 -2.17 9.85 -5.68
C PHE A 93 -0.97 8.97 -5.27
N TRP A 94 -1.09 7.68 -5.49
CA TRP A 94 -0.06 6.70 -5.20
C TRP A 94 0.19 5.78 -6.39
N MET A 95 1.46 5.49 -6.64
CA MET A 95 1.93 4.55 -7.66
C MET A 95 2.85 3.51 -7.03
N TRP A 96 2.73 2.28 -7.48
CA TRP A 96 3.67 1.21 -7.20
C TRP A 96 4.16 0.62 -8.52
N ILE A 97 5.45 0.75 -8.77
CA ILE A 97 6.15 0.16 -9.89
C ILE A 97 6.99 -0.99 -9.38
N SER A 98 6.94 -2.16 -10.04
CA SER A 98 7.72 -3.32 -9.65
C SER A 98 8.21 -4.12 -10.85
N SER A 99 9.42 -4.70 -10.73
CA SER A 99 10.04 -5.49 -11.79
C SER A 99 11.11 -6.45 -11.22
N SER A 100 11.70 -7.25 -12.10
CA SER A 100 12.89 -8.06 -11.82
C SER A 100 14.18 -7.23 -11.87
N SER A 101 14.13 -5.93 -12.22
CA SER A 101 15.32 -5.10 -12.40
C SER A 101 15.09 -3.67 -11.91
N ARG A 102 16.06 -3.15 -11.13
CA ARG A 102 15.96 -1.82 -10.53
C ARG A 102 16.03 -0.67 -11.54
N ASP A 103 16.88 -0.81 -12.57
CA ASP A 103 17.01 0.17 -13.63
C ASP A 103 15.70 0.33 -14.41
N VAL A 104 15.03 -0.77 -14.70
CA VAL A 104 13.72 -0.79 -15.35
C VAL A 104 12.65 -0.11 -14.47
N VAL A 105 12.62 -0.41 -13.17
CA VAL A 105 11.71 0.25 -12.22
C VAL A 105 11.96 1.75 -12.18
N PHE A 106 13.21 2.17 -12.06
CA PHE A 106 13.60 3.59 -12.04
C PHE A 106 13.16 4.34 -13.31
N GLU A 107 13.44 3.75 -14.49
CA GLU A 107 13.06 4.40 -15.75
C GLU A 107 11.55 4.57 -15.91
N HIS A 108 10.77 3.55 -15.51
CA HIS A 108 9.31 3.62 -15.57
C HIS A 108 8.73 4.58 -14.54
N ALA A 109 9.25 4.61 -13.31
CA ALA A 109 8.85 5.58 -12.29
C ALA A 109 9.13 7.01 -12.76
N ARG A 110 10.33 7.26 -13.28
CA ARG A 110 10.72 8.56 -13.84
C ARG A 110 9.83 8.98 -15.01
N ALA A 111 9.49 8.05 -15.90
CA ALA A 111 8.60 8.33 -17.03
C ALA A 111 7.18 8.67 -16.56
N ALA A 112 6.63 7.91 -15.60
CA ALA A 112 5.31 8.16 -15.03
C ALA A 112 5.24 9.52 -14.30
N VAL A 113 6.25 9.84 -13.50
CA VAL A 113 6.35 11.16 -12.82
C VAL A 113 6.42 12.29 -13.84
N LYS A 114 7.17 12.12 -14.94
CA LYS A 114 7.26 13.12 -15.99
C LYS A 114 5.92 13.40 -16.68
N GLU A 115 5.08 12.39 -16.89
CA GLU A 115 3.73 12.59 -17.44
C GLU A 115 2.85 13.44 -16.52
N LEU A 116 3.12 13.42 -15.22
CA LEU A 116 2.35 14.14 -14.20
C LEU A 116 2.99 15.49 -13.78
N GLU A 117 4.22 15.81 -14.22
CA GLU A 117 4.99 16.96 -13.70
C GLU A 117 4.30 18.32 -13.86
N SER A 118 3.43 18.45 -14.86
CA SER A 118 2.66 19.69 -15.07
C SER A 118 1.50 19.87 -14.08
N VAL A 119 1.00 18.77 -13.48
CA VAL A 119 -0.22 18.76 -12.66
C VAL A 119 0.00 18.32 -11.22
N ALA A 120 1.10 17.61 -10.95
CA ALA A 120 1.40 17.09 -9.63
C ALA A 120 2.88 17.26 -9.25
N THR A 121 3.16 17.13 -7.96
CA THR A 121 4.51 17.10 -7.41
C THR A 121 4.72 15.81 -6.62
N VAL A 122 5.92 15.23 -6.68
CA VAL A 122 6.29 14.10 -5.84
C VAL A 122 6.39 14.56 -4.40
N ALA A 123 5.60 13.97 -3.54
CA ALA A 123 5.64 14.18 -2.09
C ALA A 123 6.63 13.23 -1.42
N THR A 124 6.57 11.95 -1.80
CA THR A 124 7.56 10.95 -1.37
C THR A 124 7.86 9.98 -2.51
N ASP A 125 9.08 9.46 -2.54
CA ASP A 125 9.47 8.29 -3.30
C ASP A 125 10.25 7.32 -2.39
N GLN A 126 10.06 6.02 -2.61
CA GLN A 126 10.71 5.00 -1.79
C GLN A 126 11.16 3.82 -2.64
N ASP A 127 12.47 3.73 -2.84
CA ASP A 127 13.12 2.56 -3.45
C ASP A 127 13.15 1.40 -2.45
N CYS A 128 12.68 0.22 -2.87
CA CYS A 128 12.54 -0.96 -2.06
C CYS A 128 13.06 -2.20 -2.79
N PHE A 129 13.39 -3.23 -2.03
CA PHE A 129 13.99 -4.45 -2.55
C PHE A 129 13.51 -5.69 -1.80
N VAL A 130 13.45 -6.82 -2.47
CA VAL A 130 13.21 -8.10 -1.81
C VAL A 130 14.49 -8.55 -1.11
N HIS A 131 14.41 -8.73 0.20
CA HIS A 131 15.53 -9.19 1.01
C HIS A 131 15.53 -10.71 1.15
N ARG A 132 16.64 -11.36 0.72
CA ARG A 132 16.83 -12.83 0.81
C ARG A 132 15.64 -13.61 0.23
N ASP A 133 15.08 -14.54 1.03
CA ASP A 133 13.93 -15.38 0.75
C ASP A 133 12.61 -14.72 1.18
N SER A 134 12.42 -13.44 0.83
CA SER A 134 11.26 -12.60 1.19
C SER A 134 11.15 -12.31 2.68
N ARG A 135 12.28 -12.07 3.34
CA ARG A 135 12.29 -11.66 4.75
C ARG A 135 12.22 -10.16 4.90
N ASP A 136 11.55 -9.74 5.95
CA ASP A 136 11.76 -8.43 6.54
C ASP A 136 13.18 -8.33 7.12
N LEU A 137 13.69 -7.10 7.30
CA LEU A 137 15.02 -6.86 7.86
C LEU A 137 15.19 -7.37 9.31
N LEU A 138 14.08 -7.55 10.05
CA LEU A 138 14.07 -8.22 11.36
C LEU A 138 14.30 -9.74 11.27
N GLY A 139 14.33 -10.29 10.05
CA GLY A 139 14.74 -11.65 9.74
C GLY A 139 13.61 -12.67 9.65
N PHE A 140 12.34 -12.26 9.71
CA PHE A 140 11.18 -13.13 9.57
C PHE A 140 10.64 -13.07 8.13
N ILE A 141 10.15 -14.21 7.62
CA ILE A 141 9.55 -14.28 6.27
C ILE A 141 8.24 -13.50 6.29
N ASP A 142 8.08 -12.54 5.38
CA ASP A 142 6.83 -11.80 5.22
C ASP A 142 5.83 -12.54 4.32
N GLY A 143 4.55 -12.26 4.52
CA GLY A 143 3.47 -12.80 3.69
C GLY A 143 3.08 -14.25 3.94
N THR A 144 3.59 -14.90 5.00
CA THR A 144 3.28 -16.32 5.31
C THR A 144 1.81 -16.57 5.65
N ALA A 145 1.06 -15.55 6.06
CA ALA A 145 -0.39 -15.60 6.31
C ALA A 145 -1.20 -14.89 5.20
N ASN A 146 -0.63 -14.65 4.03
CA ASN A 146 -1.39 -14.19 2.89
C ASN A 146 -2.31 -15.30 2.37
N PRO A 147 -3.51 -14.98 1.88
CA PRO A 147 -4.33 -15.95 1.18
C PRO A 147 -3.59 -16.52 -0.04
N MET A 148 -3.87 -17.76 -0.38
CA MET A 148 -3.30 -18.41 -1.55
C MET A 148 -3.64 -17.62 -2.82
N THR A 149 -2.82 -17.71 -3.87
CA THR A 149 -2.98 -16.90 -5.09
C THR A 149 -4.39 -16.99 -5.70
N HIS A 150 -5.04 -18.15 -5.62
CA HIS A 150 -6.40 -18.34 -6.13
C HIS A 150 -7.50 -17.80 -5.20
N GLU A 151 -7.20 -17.60 -3.92
CA GLU A 151 -8.11 -17.04 -2.91
C GLU A 151 -7.93 -15.51 -2.76
N ALA A 152 -6.73 -15.01 -3.09
CA ALA A 152 -6.39 -13.61 -2.95
C ALA A 152 -7.41 -12.63 -3.58
N PRO A 153 -7.98 -12.90 -4.78
CA PRO A 153 -9.00 -12.00 -5.35
C PRO A 153 -10.22 -11.79 -4.44
N ALA A 154 -10.69 -12.81 -3.73
CA ALA A 154 -11.82 -12.67 -2.80
C ALA A 154 -11.49 -11.84 -1.56
N ALA A 155 -10.22 -11.83 -1.13
CA ALA A 155 -9.77 -11.00 -0.01
C ALA A 155 -9.52 -9.54 -0.43
N VAL A 156 -9.14 -9.31 -1.68
CA VAL A 156 -8.61 -8.05 -2.21
C VAL A 156 -9.68 -7.21 -2.91
N LEU A 157 -10.54 -7.85 -3.73
CA LEU A 157 -11.42 -7.13 -4.65
C LEU A 157 -12.79 -6.86 -4.04
N ILE A 158 -13.23 -5.62 -4.12
CA ILE A 158 -14.57 -5.21 -3.73
C ILE A 158 -15.58 -5.97 -4.58
N PRO A 159 -16.63 -6.59 -3.97
CA PRO A 159 -17.65 -7.37 -4.67
C PRO A 159 -18.36 -6.58 -5.78
N ASP A 160 -18.85 -7.31 -6.81
CA ASP A 160 -19.47 -6.71 -8.00
C ASP A 160 -20.79 -5.94 -7.72
N ASP A 161 -21.42 -6.16 -6.59
CA ASP A 161 -22.67 -5.51 -6.16
C ASP A 161 -22.46 -4.26 -5.30
N GLN A 162 -21.20 -3.85 -5.11
CA GLN A 162 -20.84 -2.71 -4.27
C GLN A 162 -20.18 -1.57 -5.08
N PRO A 163 -20.31 -0.31 -4.63
CA PRO A 163 -19.55 0.80 -5.20
C PRO A 163 -18.04 0.54 -5.12
N GLY A 164 -17.32 0.78 -6.21
CA GLY A 164 -15.89 0.47 -6.31
C GLY A 164 -15.59 -0.98 -6.74
N ALA A 165 -16.61 -1.71 -7.20
CA ALA A 165 -16.53 -3.12 -7.62
C ALA A 165 -15.28 -3.45 -8.46
N GLY A 166 -14.58 -4.54 -8.10
CA GLY A 166 -13.35 -4.99 -8.74
C GLY A 166 -12.10 -4.17 -8.41
N GLY A 167 -12.24 -3.06 -7.65
CA GLY A 167 -11.14 -2.31 -7.06
C GLY A 167 -10.74 -2.84 -5.69
N SER A 168 -9.83 -2.14 -5.01
CA SER A 168 -9.33 -2.52 -3.70
C SER A 168 -9.02 -1.30 -2.83
N HIS A 169 -9.27 -1.39 -1.54
CA HIS A 169 -8.66 -0.47 -0.57
C HIS A 169 -7.18 -0.80 -0.42
N VAL A 170 -6.36 0.23 -0.31
CA VAL A 170 -4.91 0.10 -0.15
C VAL A 170 -4.47 0.90 1.07
N LEU A 171 -3.91 0.22 2.07
CA LEU A 171 -3.17 0.87 3.15
C LEU A 171 -1.69 0.93 2.77
N VAL A 172 -1.10 2.11 2.90
CA VAL A 172 0.32 2.37 2.66
C VAL A 172 0.93 2.96 3.92
N MET A 173 1.97 2.31 4.45
CA MET A 173 2.68 2.77 5.65
C MET A 173 4.18 2.50 5.53
N ARG A 174 5.00 3.46 5.88
CA ARG A 174 6.43 3.26 6.05
C ARG A 174 6.76 3.06 7.53
N TRP A 175 7.43 1.96 7.83
CA TRP A 175 7.86 1.58 9.17
C TRP A 175 9.38 1.65 9.27
N VAL A 176 9.90 2.35 10.27
CA VAL A 176 11.33 2.40 10.58
C VAL A 176 11.63 1.39 11.67
N HIS A 177 12.62 0.52 11.44
CA HIS A 177 13.04 -0.51 12.40
C HIS A 177 14.22 -0.07 13.25
N ASP A 178 14.15 -0.35 14.54
CA ASP A 178 15.30 -0.35 15.44
C ASP A 178 15.92 -1.76 15.45
N LEU A 179 16.72 -2.03 14.40
CA LEU A 179 17.37 -3.34 14.26
C LEU A 179 18.31 -3.63 15.44
N ALA A 180 19.01 -2.60 15.95
CA ALA A 180 19.96 -2.77 17.05
C ALA A 180 19.26 -3.23 18.33
N ALA A 181 18.12 -2.61 18.68
CA ALA A 181 17.33 -3.03 19.84
C ALA A 181 16.72 -4.41 19.64
N PHE A 182 16.21 -4.71 18.43
CA PHE A 182 15.63 -6.02 18.15
C PHE A 182 16.66 -7.14 18.16
N GLU A 183 17.82 -6.95 17.54
CA GLU A 183 18.90 -7.93 17.47
C GLU A 183 19.57 -8.18 18.84
N ALA A 184 19.46 -7.23 19.78
CA ALA A 184 19.92 -7.43 21.14
C ALA A 184 19.08 -8.43 21.94
N LEU A 185 17.86 -8.75 21.47
CA LEU A 185 17.04 -9.79 22.08
C LEU A 185 17.57 -11.19 21.76
N PRO A 186 17.51 -12.15 22.69
CA PRO A 186 17.69 -13.57 22.38
C PRO A 186 16.72 -14.01 21.26
N VAL A 187 17.14 -14.97 20.43
CA VAL A 187 16.33 -15.44 19.29
C VAL A 187 14.93 -15.93 19.74
N GLU A 188 14.85 -16.59 20.88
CA GLU A 188 13.59 -17.04 21.46
C GLU A 188 12.64 -15.86 21.77
N GLU A 189 13.18 -14.74 22.27
CA GLU A 189 12.38 -13.53 22.51
C GLU A 189 11.98 -12.85 21.21
N GLN A 190 12.87 -12.80 20.20
CA GLN A 190 12.51 -12.31 18.87
C GLN A 190 11.33 -13.11 18.28
N GLN A 191 11.38 -14.43 18.42
CA GLN A 191 10.31 -15.34 17.98
C GLN A 191 9.00 -15.08 18.74
N ARG A 192 9.06 -14.81 20.03
CA ARG A 192 7.89 -14.46 20.85
C ARG A 192 7.28 -13.11 20.47
N VAL A 193 8.10 -12.14 20.03
CA VAL A 193 7.60 -10.86 19.49
C VAL A 193 6.78 -11.08 18.21
N PHE A 194 7.25 -11.94 17.31
CA PHE A 194 6.54 -12.25 16.06
C PHE A 194 5.41 -13.27 16.24
N GLY A 195 5.60 -14.26 17.13
CA GLY A 195 4.71 -15.40 17.26
C GLY A 195 5.06 -16.55 16.30
N ARG A 196 6.25 -16.51 15.65
CA ARG A 196 6.73 -17.52 14.70
C ARG A 196 8.20 -17.85 14.93
N THR A 197 8.62 -19.03 14.51
CA THR A 197 10.03 -19.39 14.46
C THR A 197 10.76 -18.56 13.37
N LYS A 198 11.94 -18.04 13.70
CA LYS A 198 12.69 -17.16 12.80
C LYS A 198 13.17 -17.86 11.53
N LEU A 199 13.60 -19.11 11.65
CA LEU A 199 14.18 -19.85 10.52
C LEU A 199 13.12 -20.41 9.58
N THR A 200 12.06 -21.04 10.11
CA THR A 200 11.09 -21.84 9.33
C THR A 200 9.72 -21.17 9.23
N SER A 201 9.50 -20.04 9.91
CA SER A 201 8.22 -19.33 10.00
C SER A 201 7.03 -20.17 10.51
N ASN A 202 7.32 -21.27 11.20
CA ASN A 202 6.27 -22.04 11.86
C ASN A 202 5.67 -21.19 12.99
N GLU A 203 4.36 -21.21 13.09
CA GLU A 203 3.65 -20.54 14.16
C GLU A 203 3.98 -21.14 15.51
N LEU A 204 4.14 -20.29 16.53
CA LEU A 204 4.31 -20.72 17.90
C LEU A 204 2.94 -21.04 18.52
N GLU A 205 2.89 -21.99 19.43
CA GLU A 205 1.66 -22.45 20.08
C GLU A 205 1.71 -22.23 21.61
N GLY A 206 0.53 -22.18 22.21
CA GLY A 206 0.35 -22.11 23.66
C GLY A 206 1.09 -20.92 24.29
N GLU A 207 1.79 -21.16 25.39
CA GLU A 207 2.53 -20.13 26.14
C GLU A 207 3.71 -19.51 25.36
N ALA A 208 4.18 -20.17 24.30
CA ALA A 208 5.25 -19.65 23.46
C ALA A 208 4.77 -18.49 22.55
N LYS A 209 3.45 -18.43 22.22
CA LYS A 209 2.81 -17.34 21.47
C LYS A 209 2.04 -16.43 22.43
N PRO A 210 2.64 -15.37 22.98
CA PRO A 210 1.93 -14.45 23.86
C PRO A 210 0.84 -13.66 23.10
N PRO A 211 -0.20 -13.18 23.79
CA PRO A 211 -1.28 -12.42 23.15
C PRO A 211 -0.82 -11.07 22.54
N THR A 212 0.38 -10.61 22.89
CA THR A 212 1.04 -9.43 22.32
C THR A 212 1.93 -9.76 21.12
N ALA A 213 2.06 -11.01 20.72
CA ALA A 213 2.82 -11.40 19.54
C ALA A 213 2.18 -10.80 18.29
N HIS A 214 3.01 -10.37 17.32
CA HIS A 214 2.56 -9.73 16.09
C HIS A 214 1.42 -10.50 15.40
N ILE A 215 1.61 -11.80 15.13
CA ILE A 215 0.57 -12.60 14.47
C ILE A 215 -0.73 -12.68 15.30
N ALA A 216 -0.63 -12.75 16.63
CA ALA A 216 -1.82 -12.74 17.49
C ALA A 216 -2.58 -11.41 17.45
N ARG A 217 -1.93 -10.30 17.07
CA ARG A 217 -2.55 -8.98 16.95
C ARG A 217 -3.10 -8.69 15.54
N VAL A 218 -2.48 -9.25 14.50
CA VAL A 218 -2.88 -8.97 13.09
C VAL A 218 -3.82 -10.01 12.51
N GLU A 219 -3.93 -11.18 13.11
CA GLU A 219 -4.96 -12.17 12.79
C GLU A 219 -6.31 -11.68 13.33
N ILE A 220 -7.23 -11.39 12.41
CA ILE A 220 -8.57 -10.92 12.73
C ILE A 220 -9.60 -11.93 12.21
N ALA A 221 -10.67 -12.10 12.96
CA ALA A 221 -11.78 -12.95 12.57
C ALA A 221 -13.10 -12.20 12.71
N ASP A 222 -14.13 -12.63 12.01
CA ASP A 222 -15.49 -12.13 12.17
C ASP A 222 -16.15 -12.69 13.46
N ASP A 223 -17.43 -12.35 13.66
CA ASP A 223 -18.19 -12.80 14.83
C ASP A 223 -18.50 -14.32 14.79
N SER A 224 -18.37 -14.96 13.63
CA SER A 224 -18.49 -16.41 13.44
C SER A 224 -17.20 -17.16 13.72
N GLY A 225 -16.09 -16.43 13.82
CA GLY A 225 -14.74 -16.97 13.99
C GLY A 225 -14.03 -17.26 12.67
N ASP A 226 -14.61 -16.86 11.54
CA ASP A 226 -13.98 -16.99 10.24
C ASP A 226 -12.92 -15.90 10.04
N GLU A 227 -11.74 -16.30 9.56
CA GLU A 227 -10.62 -15.39 9.34
C GLU A 227 -10.96 -14.33 8.28
N LEU A 228 -10.60 -13.08 8.58
CA LEU A 228 -10.76 -11.93 7.68
C LEU A 228 -9.40 -11.59 7.05
N PRO A 229 -9.03 -12.19 5.92
CA PRO A 229 -7.70 -12.04 5.37
C PRO A 229 -7.49 -10.64 4.78
N VAL A 230 -6.25 -10.14 4.94
CA VAL A 230 -5.70 -8.95 4.29
C VAL A 230 -4.53 -9.40 3.43
N TYR A 231 -4.45 -8.94 2.19
CA TYR A 231 -3.38 -9.31 1.26
C TYR A 231 -2.23 -8.32 1.33
N ARG A 232 -1.09 -8.76 1.90
CA ARG A 232 0.08 -7.92 2.13
C ARG A 232 1.08 -8.06 0.98
N ARG A 233 1.63 -6.93 0.55
CA ARG A 233 2.64 -6.82 -0.51
C ARG A 233 3.81 -5.94 -0.07
N SER A 234 4.17 -6.08 1.19
CA SER A 234 5.23 -5.29 1.83
C SER A 234 6.60 -5.70 1.34
N VAL A 235 7.52 -4.75 1.31
CA VAL A 235 8.93 -4.98 0.96
C VAL A 235 9.84 -4.10 1.80
N PRO A 236 11.01 -4.59 2.19
CA PRO A 236 12.03 -3.80 2.88
C PRO A 236 12.55 -2.62 2.05
N TYR A 237 12.90 -1.56 2.75
CA TYR A 237 13.68 -0.45 2.22
C TYR A 237 14.87 -0.16 3.14
N GLY A 238 15.89 0.54 2.63
CA GLY A 238 16.89 1.00 3.56
C GLY A 238 18.14 1.60 2.96
N THR A 239 18.64 2.54 3.75
CA THR A 239 20.03 2.98 3.75
C THR A 239 20.72 2.46 5.01
N LEU A 240 22.03 2.72 5.17
CA LEU A 240 22.73 2.38 6.42
C LEU A 240 22.26 3.25 7.62
N ALA A 241 21.63 4.39 7.36
CA ALA A 241 21.17 5.32 8.39
C ALA A 241 19.70 5.10 8.79
N GLU A 242 18.85 4.78 7.84
CA GLU A 242 17.42 4.50 8.07
C GLU A 242 16.98 3.32 7.21
N HIS A 243 16.27 2.39 7.82
CA HIS A 243 15.80 1.17 7.16
C HIS A 243 14.55 0.63 7.85
N GLY A 244 13.81 -0.21 7.14
CA GLY A 244 12.56 -0.75 7.65
C GLY A 244 11.73 -1.44 6.59
N LEU A 245 10.41 -1.30 6.71
CA LEU A 245 9.43 -1.95 5.85
C LEU A 245 8.49 -0.92 5.22
N GLN A 246 8.38 -0.94 3.90
CA GLN A 246 7.27 -0.33 3.19
C GLN A 246 6.11 -1.31 3.23
N PHE A 247 5.19 -1.09 4.15
CA PHE A 247 4.01 -1.92 4.36
C PHE A 247 2.91 -1.54 3.39
N ILE A 248 2.44 -2.50 2.61
CA ILE A 248 1.31 -2.36 1.70
C ILE A 248 0.32 -3.47 2.00
N ALA A 249 -0.94 -3.10 2.19
CA ALA A 249 -2.03 -4.04 2.40
C ALA A 249 -3.22 -3.72 1.48
N PHE A 250 -3.70 -4.73 0.76
CA PHE A 250 -4.88 -4.67 -0.08
C PHE A 250 -6.04 -5.40 0.59
N SER A 251 -7.23 -4.83 0.52
CA SER A 251 -8.44 -5.43 1.08
C SER A 251 -9.70 -5.04 0.30
N ALA A 252 -10.61 -6.00 0.17
CA ALA A 252 -11.96 -5.74 -0.34
C ALA A 252 -12.80 -4.90 0.61
N ASP A 253 -12.44 -4.90 1.90
CA ASP A 253 -13.17 -4.22 2.97
C ASP A 253 -12.17 -3.49 3.87
N ARG A 254 -12.32 -2.17 3.96
CA ARG A 254 -11.47 -1.31 4.78
C ARG A 254 -11.56 -1.65 6.27
N ALA A 255 -12.73 -2.05 6.75
CA ALA A 255 -12.93 -2.35 8.16
C ALA A 255 -11.99 -3.47 8.66
N ARG A 256 -11.57 -4.39 7.79
CA ARG A 256 -10.57 -5.42 8.13
C ARG A 256 -9.23 -4.79 8.52
N VAL A 257 -8.78 -3.84 7.72
CA VAL A 257 -7.51 -3.13 7.95
C VAL A 257 -7.59 -2.25 9.19
N ASP A 258 -8.69 -1.50 9.36
CA ASP A 258 -8.92 -0.65 10.53
C ASP A 258 -8.94 -1.49 11.83
N ARG A 259 -9.58 -2.67 11.83
CA ARG A 259 -9.60 -3.60 12.96
C ARG A 259 -8.21 -4.16 13.28
N MET A 260 -7.46 -4.54 12.25
CA MET A 260 -6.06 -4.99 12.41
C MET A 260 -5.21 -3.91 13.08
N LEU A 261 -5.26 -2.68 12.58
CA LEU A 261 -4.51 -1.55 13.15
C LEU A 261 -4.96 -1.24 14.59
N ALA A 262 -6.26 -1.25 14.87
CA ALA A 262 -6.77 -1.02 16.21
C ALA A 262 -6.18 -2.02 17.23
N ARG A 263 -6.08 -3.28 16.86
CA ARG A 263 -5.45 -4.33 17.68
C ARG A 263 -3.95 -4.12 17.83
N MET A 264 -3.25 -3.76 16.75
CA MET A 264 -1.80 -3.47 16.80
C MET A 264 -1.47 -2.31 17.74
N PHE A 265 -2.30 -1.27 17.74
CA PHE A 265 -2.07 -0.08 18.57
C PHE A 265 -2.77 -0.11 19.95
N GLY A 266 -3.28 -1.27 20.38
CA GLY A 266 -3.86 -1.46 21.71
C GLY A 266 -5.15 -0.68 21.95
N LEU A 267 -5.96 -0.50 20.90
CA LEU A 267 -7.27 0.17 20.96
C LEU A 267 -8.43 -0.82 21.09
N ASP A 268 -8.13 -2.12 21.06
CA ASP A 268 -9.12 -3.18 21.31
C ASP A 268 -9.44 -3.28 22.81
N ALA A 269 -10.49 -4.04 23.17
CA ALA A 269 -11.01 -4.14 24.53
C ALA A 269 -9.99 -4.70 25.54
N ASP A 270 -9.03 -5.52 25.10
CA ASP A 270 -7.95 -6.06 25.92
C ASP A 270 -6.84 -5.05 26.26
N GLY A 271 -6.78 -3.93 25.52
CA GLY A 271 -5.79 -2.86 25.70
C GLY A 271 -4.34 -3.28 25.36
N LEU A 272 -4.14 -4.49 24.80
CA LEU A 272 -2.81 -4.99 24.46
C LEU A 272 -2.37 -4.45 23.10
N HIS A 273 -1.16 -3.92 23.02
CA HIS A 273 -0.55 -3.54 21.75
C HIS A 273 0.31 -4.69 21.19
N ASP A 274 0.61 -4.61 19.92
CA ASP A 274 1.56 -5.47 19.22
C ASP A 274 2.98 -5.15 19.67
N ARG A 275 3.66 -6.12 20.31
CA ARG A 275 5.02 -5.96 20.81
C ARG A 275 6.05 -5.65 19.72
N LEU A 276 5.75 -5.95 18.45
CA LEU A 276 6.59 -5.55 17.33
C LEU A 276 6.73 -4.02 17.22
N THR A 277 5.70 -3.28 17.65
CA THR A 277 5.73 -1.81 17.64
C THR A 277 6.74 -1.20 18.63
N ASP A 278 7.30 -1.98 19.54
CA ASP A 278 8.42 -1.57 20.41
C ASP A 278 9.73 -1.40 19.60
N PHE A 279 9.84 -2.09 18.47
CA PHE A 279 11.04 -2.17 17.62
C PHE A 279 10.83 -1.63 16.20
N SER A 280 9.59 -1.35 15.84
CA SER A 280 9.20 -0.89 14.51
C SER A 280 8.17 0.23 14.64
N ARG A 281 8.50 1.42 14.15
CA ARG A 281 7.68 2.62 14.32
C ARG A 281 7.16 3.10 12.96
N PRO A 282 5.84 3.26 12.78
CA PRO A 282 5.31 3.84 11.56
C PRO A 282 5.61 5.34 11.52
N VAL A 283 6.04 5.82 10.36
CA VAL A 283 6.35 7.23 10.11
C VAL A 283 5.43 7.85 9.06
N THR A 284 4.70 7.02 8.32
CA THR A 284 3.64 7.44 7.41
C THR A 284 2.39 6.58 7.60
N GLY A 285 1.25 7.07 7.11
CA GLY A 285 0.00 6.34 7.04
C GLY A 285 -0.96 6.99 6.06
N ALA A 286 -1.36 6.26 5.02
CA ALA A 286 -2.27 6.73 3.99
C ALA A 286 -3.19 5.59 3.52
N PHE A 287 -4.44 5.95 3.18
CA PHE A 287 -5.39 5.06 2.50
C PHE A 287 -5.65 5.54 1.08
N TYR A 288 -5.63 4.60 0.16
CA TYR A 288 -5.96 4.83 -1.24
C TYR A 288 -7.01 3.85 -1.72
N PHE A 289 -7.63 4.17 -2.84
CA PHE A 289 -8.46 3.25 -3.61
C PHE A 289 -7.74 2.93 -4.93
N ALA A 290 -7.49 1.65 -5.18
CA ALA A 290 -6.98 1.12 -6.44
C ALA A 290 -8.17 0.65 -7.29
N PRO A 291 -8.63 1.44 -8.28
CA PRO A 291 -9.75 1.05 -9.14
C PRO A 291 -9.38 -0.12 -10.05
N PRO A 292 -10.36 -0.88 -10.56
CA PRO A 292 -10.08 -1.93 -11.54
C PRO A 292 -9.50 -1.35 -12.83
N LEU A 293 -8.62 -2.11 -13.48
CA LEU A 293 -7.99 -1.70 -14.74
C LEU A 293 -9.02 -1.38 -15.83
N SER A 294 -10.09 -2.16 -15.90
CA SER A 294 -11.18 -1.92 -16.87
C SER A 294 -11.81 -0.54 -16.72
N LEU A 295 -12.02 -0.08 -15.47
CA LEU A 295 -12.54 1.26 -15.19
C LEU A 295 -11.50 2.34 -15.53
N LEU A 296 -10.23 2.12 -15.21
CA LEU A 296 -9.16 3.07 -15.57
C LEU A 296 -9.04 3.27 -17.08
N VAL A 297 -9.21 2.21 -17.87
CA VAL A 297 -9.22 2.30 -19.33
C VAL A 297 -10.42 3.11 -19.81
N GLU A 298 -11.62 2.84 -19.30
CA GLU A 298 -12.84 3.59 -19.64
C GLU A 298 -12.70 5.08 -19.28
N LEU A 299 -12.22 5.38 -18.07
CA LEU A 299 -12.00 6.75 -17.61
C LEU A 299 -10.91 7.44 -18.43
N ALA A 300 -9.83 6.74 -18.78
CA ALA A 300 -8.76 7.30 -19.59
C ALA A 300 -9.26 7.74 -20.98
N ASP A 301 -10.15 6.97 -21.59
CA ASP A 301 -10.76 7.35 -22.86
C ASP A 301 -11.63 8.62 -22.72
N ARG A 302 -12.42 8.72 -21.62
CA ARG A 302 -13.20 9.94 -21.30
C ARG A 302 -12.31 11.14 -21.03
N TRP A 303 -11.29 10.97 -20.20
CA TRP A 303 -10.39 12.05 -19.80
C TRP A 303 -9.49 12.53 -20.94
N GLY A 304 -9.01 11.61 -21.80
CA GLY A 304 -8.19 11.94 -22.97
C GLY A 304 -8.97 12.64 -24.10
N ALA A 305 -10.30 12.49 -24.13
CA ALA A 305 -11.17 13.18 -25.07
C ALA A 305 -11.51 14.63 -24.66
N ILE A 306 -11.13 15.05 -23.44
CA ILE A 306 -11.27 16.46 -23.04
C ILE A 306 -10.27 17.26 -23.86
N GLU A 307 -10.75 18.02 -24.88
CA GLU A 307 -9.94 19.00 -25.57
C GLU A 307 -9.46 20.02 -24.54
N VAL A 308 -8.16 20.03 -24.28
CA VAL A 308 -7.52 21.12 -23.53
C VAL A 308 -7.67 22.36 -24.42
N GLY A 309 -8.59 23.26 -24.08
CA GLY A 309 -8.80 24.48 -24.81
C GLY A 309 -7.44 25.18 -25.03
N GLU A 310 -7.19 25.67 -26.21
CA GLU A 310 -5.99 26.43 -26.50
C GLU A 310 -5.76 27.48 -25.40
N PRO A 311 -4.54 27.66 -24.91
CA PRO A 311 -4.24 28.72 -23.97
C PRO A 311 -4.67 30.05 -24.58
N PRO A 312 -5.22 30.99 -23.79
CA PRO A 312 -5.68 32.28 -24.31
C PRO A 312 -4.55 32.93 -25.10
N PRO A 313 -4.83 33.48 -26.28
CA PRO A 313 -3.82 34.11 -27.12
C PRO A 313 -3.19 35.27 -26.32
N GLY A 314 -1.91 35.16 -25.95
CA GLY A 314 -1.15 36.19 -25.24
C GLY A 314 -0.18 35.72 -24.18
N ALA A 315 0.01 34.42 -23.95
CA ALA A 315 0.95 33.90 -22.95
C ALA A 315 2.33 33.48 -23.52
N ALA A 316 2.62 33.80 -24.77
CA ALA A 316 3.96 33.67 -25.34
C ALA A 316 4.53 35.08 -25.50
N GLU A 317 5.66 35.35 -24.81
CA GLU A 317 6.49 36.56 -24.80
C GLU A 317 6.37 37.37 -23.50
N SER A 318 7.12 36.99 -22.50
CA SER A 318 7.91 37.89 -21.65
C SER A 318 9.01 37.11 -20.93
#